data_e310cc8e4cfcb63d17d5fe0673e29830
#
_entry.id   e310cc8e4cfcb63d17d5fe0673e29830
#
_cell.length_a   1.000
_cell.length_b   1.000
_cell.length_c   1.000
_cell.angle_alpha   90.00
_cell.angle_beta   90.00
_cell.angle_gamma   90.00
#
_symmetry.space_group_name_H-M   'P 1'
#
loop_
_entity.id
_entity.type
_entity.pdbx_description
1 polymer ?
#
loop_
_entity_poly.entity_id
_entity_poly.type
_entity_poly.pdbx_seq_one_letter_code
_entity_poly.pdbx_strand_id
1 'polypeptide(L)'
;MAVTLKLPYMLIDAEWDTMKDGKSIEDAVKYANDHGVKPMIWYNSSVGWVDGAPTPKFRLNKPEDREKEFAWCEKIGVAGVKIDFFSGENLKNMDFCLDLLESAARHHLLVNFHGATVPRGWQRTWPNLLSTEGVYGAEWYNNVGTFTKQAACHNATLPFTRNVIGPMDYTPCAFSDSQHPHITTHGHELALTVLFESGLQHLADRPESFLAQPKEVQQFFGQLPAAWDETRFVSGYPGESVVLARRCGKTWYVAGINGTDETKTLSLPMKFVKGKQIVLFADGEPWNITSLKKVPSSLECKPRGGFVMIIK
;
A
#
# COMPACT_ATOMS: atom_id res chain seq x y z
N MET A 1 13.84 4.08 -9.26
CA MET A 1 12.38 4.22 -9.21
C MET A 1 11.94 5.25 -8.17
N ALA A 2 12.17 5.07 -6.89
CA ALA A 2 11.65 5.97 -5.83
C ALA A 2 11.96 7.45 -6.09
N VAL A 3 13.21 7.81 -6.41
CA VAL A 3 13.60 9.19 -6.77
C VAL A 3 12.80 9.72 -7.97
N THR A 4 12.69 8.92 -9.03
CA THR A 4 11.98 9.32 -10.27
C THR A 4 10.49 9.55 -10.03
N LEU A 5 9.85 8.69 -9.24
CA LEU A 5 8.43 8.78 -8.89
C LEU A 5 8.18 9.71 -7.70
N LYS A 6 9.23 10.28 -7.08
CA LYS A 6 9.15 11.12 -5.87
C LYS A 6 8.51 10.42 -4.67
N LEU A 7 8.75 9.12 -4.54
CA LEU A 7 8.31 8.36 -3.36
C LEU A 7 9.23 8.68 -2.18
N PRO A 8 8.67 9.01 -1.00
CA PRO A 8 9.48 9.41 0.15
C PRO A 8 10.20 8.26 0.84
N TYR A 9 9.71 7.03 0.67
CA TYR A 9 10.24 5.84 1.33
C TYR A 9 10.56 4.74 0.32
N MET A 10 11.45 3.83 0.70
CA MET A 10 11.66 2.54 0.07
C MET A 10 11.81 1.46 1.14
N LEU A 11 11.35 0.25 0.84
CA LEU A 11 11.56 -0.91 1.69
C LEU A 11 12.68 -1.78 1.12
N ILE A 12 13.63 -2.15 1.97
CA ILE A 12 14.57 -3.24 1.72
C ILE A 12 13.96 -4.44 2.43
N ASP A 13 13.35 -5.33 1.63
CA ASP A 13 12.54 -6.44 2.13
C ASP A 13 13.41 -7.61 2.64
N ALA A 14 12.82 -8.77 2.87
CA ALA A 14 13.45 -9.94 3.46
C ALA A 14 14.82 -10.29 2.88
N GLU A 15 15.63 -11.03 3.65
CA GLU A 15 16.96 -11.56 3.29
C GLU A 15 18.07 -10.51 3.10
N TRP A 16 17.86 -9.28 3.56
CA TRP A 16 18.87 -8.23 3.48
C TRP A 16 20.14 -8.52 4.30
N ASP A 17 20.08 -9.43 5.27
CA ASP A 17 21.22 -9.88 6.06
C ASP A 17 22.02 -11.01 5.39
N THR A 18 21.60 -11.47 4.22
CA THR A 18 22.27 -12.51 3.42
C THR A 18 22.82 -11.99 2.08
N MET A 19 22.98 -10.68 1.92
CA MET A 19 23.52 -10.05 0.70
C MET A 19 24.89 -10.63 0.34
N LYS A 20 25.08 -11.03 -0.92
CA LYS A 20 26.29 -11.77 -1.36
C LYS A 20 27.20 -10.99 -2.30
N ASP A 21 26.83 -9.80 -2.70
CA ASP A 21 27.56 -9.00 -3.69
C ASP A 21 28.65 -8.08 -3.09
N GLY A 22 29.02 -8.33 -1.84
CA GLY A 22 30.03 -7.54 -1.10
C GLY A 22 29.51 -6.22 -0.57
N LYS A 23 28.20 -5.94 -0.69
CA LYS A 23 27.54 -4.78 -0.09
C LYS A 23 26.88 -5.17 1.22
N SER A 24 26.75 -4.21 2.10
CA SER A 24 26.05 -4.34 3.36
C SER A 24 24.70 -3.62 3.35
N ILE A 25 23.85 -3.91 4.32
CA ILE A 25 22.61 -3.17 4.52
C ILE A 25 22.90 -1.70 4.85
N GLU A 26 23.99 -1.40 5.56
CA GLU A 26 24.43 -0.04 5.84
C GLU A 26 24.75 0.73 4.55
N ASP A 27 25.39 0.07 3.56
CA ASP A 27 25.65 0.68 2.25
C ASP A 27 24.36 1.01 1.53
N ALA A 28 23.39 0.10 1.55
CA ALA A 28 22.09 0.30 0.91
C ALA A 28 21.28 1.41 1.59
N VAL A 29 21.26 1.45 2.92
CA VAL A 29 20.62 2.50 3.72
C VAL A 29 21.26 3.85 3.45
N LYS A 30 22.60 3.91 3.48
CA LYS A 30 23.33 5.14 3.16
C LYS A 30 23.03 5.63 1.75
N TYR A 31 23.04 4.72 0.77
CA TYR A 31 22.74 5.06 -0.63
C TYR A 31 21.34 5.67 -0.78
N ALA A 32 20.33 5.07 -0.14
CA ALA A 32 18.96 5.61 -0.17
C ALA A 32 18.89 7.01 0.43
N ASN A 33 19.47 7.21 1.61
CA ASN A 33 19.49 8.51 2.29
C ASN A 33 20.23 9.58 1.49
N ASP A 34 21.38 9.25 0.86
CA ASP A 34 22.14 10.15 0.02
C ASP A 34 21.34 10.62 -1.23
N HIS A 35 20.34 9.82 -1.66
CA HIS A 35 19.42 10.14 -2.76
C HIS A 35 18.08 10.72 -2.31
N GLY A 36 17.94 11.07 -1.02
CA GLY A 36 16.73 11.70 -0.48
C GLY A 36 15.53 10.76 -0.33
N VAL A 37 15.76 9.44 -0.32
CA VAL A 37 14.73 8.41 -0.08
C VAL A 37 14.98 7.77 1.28
N LYS A 38 13.97 7.76 2.15
CA LYS A 38 14.07 7.20 3.50
C LYS A 38 13.92 5.68 3.47
N PRO A 39 14.94 4.91 3.88
CA PRO A 39 14.87 3.45 3.85
C PRO A 39 14.09 2.91 5.04
N MET A 40 13.27 1.89 4.78
CA MET A 40 12.73 0.97 5.76
C MET A 40 13.35 -0.40 5.55
N ILE A 41 13.45 -1.21 6.61
CA ILE A 41 13.97 -2.59 6.53
C ILE A 41 13.00 -3.58 7.15
N TRP A 42 13.06 -4.82 6.67
CA TRP A 42 12.13 -5.88 7.03
C TRP A 42 12.68 -6.78 8.14
N TYR A 43 11.78 -7.31 8.98
CA TYR A 43 12.08 -8.30 10.03
C TYR A 43 11.04 -9.39 10.12
N ASN A 44 11.50 -10.62 10.39
CA ASN A 44 10.66 -11.75 10.74
C ASN A 44 10.44 -11.78 12.26
N SER A 45 9.20 -11.71 12.72
CA SER A 45 8.82 -11.79 14.12
C SER A 45 8.53 -13.21 14.61
N SER A 46 8.41 -14.18 13.69
CA SER A 46 8.00 -15.56 14.03
C SER A 46 9.02 -16.24 14.97
N VAL A 47 8.51 -16.99 15.91
CA VAL A 47 9.30 -17.86 16.79
C VAL A 47 9.08 -19.33 16.50
N GLY A 48 8.05 -19.69 15.73
CA GLY A 48 7.66 -21.07 15.44
C GLY A 48 8.07 -21.58 14.05
N TRP A 49 8.25 -20.66 13.11
CA TRP A 49 8.69 -21.00 11.76
C TRP A 49 10.21 -20.80 11.64
N VAL A 50 10.97 -21.88 11.72
CA VAL A 50 12.43 -21.85 11.77
C VAL A 50 13.02 -22.25 10.43
N ASP A 51 12.59 -23.39 9.89
CA ASP A 51 13.16 -23.94 8.65
C ASP A 51 12.53 -23.25 7.43
N GLY A 52 13.37 -22.75 6.53
CA GLY A 52 12.96 -22.05 5.32
C GLY A 52 12.26 -20.70 5.55
N ALA A 53 12.22 -20.19 6.78
CA ALA A 53 11.67 -18.86 7.05
C ALA A 53 12.63 -17.77 6.55
N PRO A 54 12.11 -16.71 5.91
CA PRO A 54 12.93 -15.57 5.50
C PRO A 54 13.67 -14.92 6.67
N THR A 55 14.87 -14.40 6.40
CA THR A 55 15.70 -13.70 7.39
C THR A 55 15.63 -12.17 7.17
N PRO A 56 16.01 -11.34 8.18
CA PRO A 56 16.51 -11.68 9.51
C PRO A 56 15.39 -12.15 10.46
N LYS A 57 15.71 -13.13 11.28
CA LYS A 57 14.80 -13.68 12.29
C LYS A 57 15.43 -13.69 13.67
N PHE A 58 14.59 -13.74 14.72
CA PHE A 58 14.96 -13.78 16.13
C PHE A 58 15.68 -12.53 16.68
N ARG A 59 15.79 -11.43 15.90
CA ARG A 59 16.43 -10.19 16.35
C ARG A 59 15.55 -9.32 17.25
N LEU A 60 14.22 -9.42 17.12
CA LEU A 60 13.28 -8.57 17.84
C LEU A 60 12.53 -9.25 18.99
N ASN A 61 12.69 -10.57 19.14
CA ASN A 61 11.85 -11.38 20.03
C ASN A 61 12.18 -11.18 21.52
N LYS A 62 13.42 -10.87 21.86
CA LYS A 62 13.85 -10.56 23.23
C LYS A 62 14.00 -9.06 23.41
N PRO A 63 13.58 -8.49 24.57
CA PRO A 63 13.68 -7.06 24.82
C PRO A 63 15.09 -6.49 24.60
N GLU A 64 16.12 -7.16 25.14
CA GLU A 64 17.51 -6.67 25.07
C GLU A 64 18.06 -6.68 23.64
N ASP A 65 17.69 -7.68 22.84
CA ASP A 65 18.14 -7.81 21.46
C ASP A 65 17.41 -6.78 20.60
N ARG A 66 16.11 -6.57 20.82
CA ARG A 66 15.26 -5.57 20.15
C ARG A 66 15.78 -4.15 20.38
N GLU A 67 16.10 -3.79 21.62
CA GLU A 67 16.64 -2.46 21.92
C GLU A 67 17.96 -2.20 21.20
N LYS A 68 18.88 -3.19 21.16
CA LYS A 68 20.14 -3.07 20.42
C LYS A 68 19.91 -2.93 18.93
N GLU A 69 19.00 -3.74 18.39
CA GLU A 69 18.69 -3.72 16.95
C GLU A 69 18.07 -2.40 16.52
N PHE A 70 17.11 -1.89 17.29
CA PHE A 70 16.48 -0.61 16.96
C PHE A 70 17.42 0.60 17.17
N ALA A 71 18.28 0.55 18.18
CA ALA A 71 19.33 1.56 18.34
C ALA A 71 20.33 1.53 17.17
N TRP A 72 20.66 0.36 16.65
CA TRP A 72 21.46 0.23 15.45
C TRP A 72 20.74 0.76 14.21
N CYS A 73 19.45 0.44 14.01
CA CYS A 73 18.65 0.98 12.92
C CYS A 73 18.65 2.51 12.91
N GLU A 74 18.39 3.14 14.07
CA GLU A 74 18.44 4.59 14.23
C GLU A 74 19.81 5.16 13.87
N LYS A 75 20.87 4.52 14.39
CA LYS A 75 22.26 4.96 14.17
C LYS A 75 22.66 4.95 12.69
N ILE A 76 22.25 3.96 11.93
CA ILE A 76 22.59 3.85 10.48
C ILE A 76 21.64 4.67 9.59
N GLY A 77 20.57 5.25 10.13
CA GLY A 77 19.63 6.12 9.41
C GLY A 77 18.46 5.40 8.76
N VAL A 78 18.04 4.25 9.29
CA VAL A 78 16.78 3.59 8.93
C VAL A 78 15.61 4.43 9.43
N ALA A 79 14.61 4.67 8.59
CA ALA A 79 13.43 5.47 8.93
C ALA A 79 12.31 4.66 9.59
N GLY A 80 12.30 3.36 9.40
CA GLY A 80 11.26 2.50 9.96
C GLY A 80 11.47 1.02 9.64
N VAL A 81 10.59 0.19 10.17
CA VAL A 81 10.67 -1.26 10.05
C VAL A 81 9.32 -1.85 9.59
N LYS A 82 9.39 -2.79 8.65
CA LYS A 82 8.30 -3.71 8.35
C LYS A 82 8.54 -4.96 9.18
N ILE A 83 7.58 -5.36 10.02
CA ILE A 83 7.70 -6.53 10.89
C ILE A 83 6.59 -7.51 10.51
N ASP A 84 6.98 -8.73 10.16
CA ASP A 84 6.15 -9.71 9.49
C ASP A 84 6.04 -11.04 10.25
N PHE A 85 5.07 -11.87 9.88
CA PHE A 85 4.89 -13.26 10.35
C PHE A 85 4.58 -13.42 11.84
N PHE A 86 3.64 -12.65 12.36
CA PHE A 86 3.13 -12.84 13.72
C PHE A 86 2.35 -14.16 13.84
N SER A 87 2.54 -14.87 14.96
CA SER A 87 2.00 -16.23 15.18
C SER A 87 0.56 -16.23 15.70
N GLY A 88 -0.31 -15.38 15.15
CA GLY A 88 -1.73 -15.30 15.49
C GLY A 88 -2.10 -14.18 16.46
N GLU A 89 -3.35 -14.20 16.95
CA GLU A 89 -3.99 -13.12 17.71
C GLU A 89 -4.17 -13.43 19.22
N ASN A 90 -3.31 -14.28 19.80
CA ASN A 90 -3.34 -14.53 21.24
C ASN A 90 -2.75 -13.33 22.02
N LEU A 91 -3.02 -13.26 23.32
CA LEU A 91 -2.59 -12.15 24.18
C LEU A 91 -1.08 -11.90 24.10
N LYS A 92 -0.27 -12.96 24.11
CA LYS A 92 1.20 -12.83 24.03
C LYS A 92 1.66 -12.10 22.77
N ASN A 93 1.02 -12.39 21.62
CA ASN A 93 1.34 -11.71 20.36
C ASN A 93 0.84 -10.26 20.35
N MET A 94 -0.32 -10.00 20.96
CA MET A 94 -0.83 -8.63 21.11
C MET A 94 0.11 -7.78 21.98
N ASP A 95 0.54 -8.31 23.12
CA ASP A 95 1.51 -7.63 23.98
C ASP A 95 2.84 -7.41 23.26
N PHE A 96 3.31 -8.42 22.51
CA PHE A 96 4.53 -8.29 21.71
C PHE A 96 4.42 -7.19 20.63
N CYS A 97 3.27 -7.03 19.98
CA CYS A 97 3.05 -5.92 19.05
C CYS A 97 3.18 -4.55 19.76
N LEU A 98 2.62 -4.43 20.97
CA LEU A 98 2.71 -3.19 21.75
C LEU A 98 4.14 -2.91 22.21
N ASP A 99 4.87 -3.92 22.67
CA ASP A 99 6.28 -3.83 23.00
C ASP A 99 7.15 -3.35 21.82
N LEU A 100 6.87 -3.89 20.63
CA LEU A 100 7.55 -3.48 19.40
C LEU A 100 7.29 -2.02 19.06
N LEU A 101 6.04 -1.56 19.18
CA LEU A 101 5.66 -0.16 18.91
C LEU A 101 6.34 0.80 19.87
N GLU A 102 6.34 0.46 21.17
CA GLU A 102 6.96 1.28 22.20
C GLU A 102 8.48 1.37 22.03
N SER A 103 9.13 0.22 21.79
CA SER A 103 10.56 0.17 21.53
C SER A 103 10.95 0.94 20.26
N ALA A 104 10.23 0.75 19.16
CA ALA A 104 10.44 1.47 17.91
C ALA A 104 10.27 2.99 18.07
N ALA A 105 9.26 3.42 18.87
CA ALA A 105 9.04 4.84 19.16
C ALA A 105 10.21 5.48 19.93
N ARG A 106 10.83 4.75 20.88
CA ARG A 106 12.03 5.23 21.59
C ARG A 106 13.21 5.48 20.67
N HIS A 107 13.29 4.73 19.55
CA HIS A 107 14.33 4.83 18.55
C HIS A 107 13.90 5.56 17.27
N HIS A 108 12.83 6.37 17.34
CA HIS A 108 12.33 7.20 16.25
C HIS A 108 12.01 6.43 14.96
N LEU A 109 11.64 5.13 15.08
CA LEU A 109 11.33 4.27 13.96
C LEU A 109 9.83 4.21 13.67
N LEU A 110 9.47 4.37 12.41
CA LEU A 110 8.13 4.06 11.90
C LEU A 110 7.94 2.55 11.83
N VAL A 111 6.69 2.09 11.96
CA VAL A 111 6.35 0.67 11.96
C VAL A 111 5.25 0.37 10.95
N ASN A 112 5.43 -0.72 10.22
CA ASN A 112 4.40 -1.37 9.43
C ASN A 112 4.34 -2.84 9.83
N PHE A 113 3.15 -3.35 10.15
CA PHE A 113 2.94 -4.75 10.49
C PHE A 113 2.37 -5.55 9.31
N HIS A 114 3.02 -6.67 8.99
CA HIS A 114 2.53 -7.68 8.04
C HIS A 114 2.35 -9.03 8.72
N GLY A 115 1.63 -9.95 8.08
CA GLY A 115 1.30 -11.24 8.72
C GLY A 115 0.68 -11.05 10.11
N ALA A 116 -0.06 -9.98 10.33
CA ALA A 116 -0.46 -9.47 11.63
C ALA A 116 -1.98 -9.38 11.78
N THR A 117 -2.43 -9.05 12.99
CA THR A 117 -3.84 -8.76 13.27
C THR A 117 -4.36 -7.58 12.45
N VAL A 118 -5.68 -7.50 12.29
CA VAL A 118 -6.35 -6.28 11.82
C VAL A 118 -6.11 -5.11 12.79
N PRO A 119 -6.26 -3.85 12.35
CA PRO A 119 -6.06 -2.68 13.22
C PRO A 119 -6.88 -2.74 14.50
N ARG A 120 -6.21 -2.42 15.63
CA ARG A 120 -6.79 -2.41 16.97
C ARG A 120 -6.90 -0.98 17.55
N GLY A 121 -6.66 0.03 16.73
CA GLY A 121 -6.63 1.42 17.16
C GLY A 121 -5.32 1.85 17.84
N TRP A 122 -4.29 1.02 17.81
CA TRP A 122 -2.99 1.27 18.44
C TRP A 122 -2.30 2.53 17.92
N GLN A 123 -2.50 2.89 16.67
CA GLN A 123 -1.96 4.11 16.06
C GLN A 123 -2.42 5.40 16.74
N ARG A 124 -3.45 5.36 17.57
CA ARG A 124 -3.89 6.50 18.39
C ARG A 124 -2.99 6.72 19.60
N THR A 125 -2.35 5.66 20.09
CA THR A 125 -1.40 5.70 21.20
C THR A 125 0.04 5.73 20.69
N TRP A 126 0.31 4.95 19.65
CA TRP A 126 1.62 4.85 19.00
C TRP A 126 1.51 5.33 17.55
N PRO A 127 1.65 6.66 17.30
CA PRO A 127 1.50 7.24 15.96
C PRO A 127 2.63 6.84 14.99
N ASN A 128 3.66 6.19 15.47
CA ASN A 128 4.69 5.55 14.65
C ASN A 128 4.19 4.29 13.93
N LEU A 129 3.06 3.69 14.32
CA LEU A 129 2.39 2.64 13.54
C LEU A 129 1.66 3.28 12.36
N LEU A 130 2.21 3.16 11.16
CA LEU A 130 1.65 3.78 9.96
C LEU A 130 0.56 2.95 9.32
N SER A 131 0.73 1.63 9.28
CA SER A 131 -0.20 0.72 8.63
C SER A 131 -0.04 -0.72 9.12
N THR A 132 -1.03 -1.53 8.80
CA THR A 132 -1.06 -2.96 9.10
C THR A 132 -1.64 -3.68 7.88
N GLU A 133 -1.05 -4.80 7.47
CA GLU A 133 -1.62 -5.64 6.41
C GLU A 133 -3.00 -6.17 6.82
N GLY A 134 -3.05 -7.20 7.64
CA GLY A 134 -4.28 -7.81 8.17
C GLY A 134 -5.36 -8.05 7.10
N VAL A 135 -4.96 -8.49 5.90
CA VAL A 135 -5.81 -8.69 4.73
C VAL A 135 -5.13 -9.68 3.77
N TYR A 136 -5.91 -10.35 2.94
CA TYR A 136 -5.37 -11.01 1.75
C TYR A 136 -5.10 -9.96 0.67
N GLY A 137 -3.86 -9.45 0.65
CA GLY A 137 -3.42 -8.39 -0.26
C GLY A 137 -2.96 -8.90 -1.63
N ALA A 138 -2.24 -8.04 -2.37
CA ALA A 138 -1.75 -8.39 -3.71
C ALA A 138 -0.76 -9.55 -3.72
N GLU A 139 -0.04 -9.81 -2.63
CA GLU A 139 0.82 -10.99 -2.49
C GLU A 139 0.02 -12.29 -2.59
N TRP A 140 -1.13 -12.36 -1.92
CA TRP A 140 -2.02 -13.53 -2.00
C TRP A 140 -2.63 -13.70 -3.38
N TYR A 141 -3.02 -12.60 -4.02
CA TYR A 141 -3.44 -12.60 -5.40
C TYR A 141 -2.37 -13.21 -6.32
N ASN A 142 -1.11 -12.79 -6.17
CA ASN A 142 0.00 -13.26 -6.99
C ASN A 142 0.39 -14.73 -6.70
N ASN A 143 0.29 -15.17 -5.45
CA ASN A 143 0.81 -16.46 -5.01
C ASN A 143 -0.20 -17.60 -5.07
N VAL A 144 -1.51 -17.30 -5.05
CA VAL A 144 -2.56 -18.31 -4.91
C VAL A 144 -3.69 -18.07 -5.90
N GLY A 145 -3.78 -18.90 -6.94
CA GLY A 145 -4.73 -18.73 -8.06
C GLY A 145 -6.21 -18.62 -7.67
N THR A 146 -6.63 -19.13 -6.51
CA THR A 146 -7.99 -18.93 -6.00
C THR A 146 -8.23 -17.47 -5.64
N PHE A 147 -7.26 -16.81 -5.00
CA PHE A 147 -7.34 -15.38 -4.69
C PHE A 147 -7.23 -14.53 -5.94
N THR A 148 -6.39 -14.94 -6.92
CA THR A 148 -6.32 -14.27 -8.23
C THR A 148 -7.71 -14.14 -8.85
N LYS A 149 -8.45 -15.24 -8.92
CA LYS A 149 -9.80 -15.28 -9.54
C LYS A 149 -10.82 -14.39 -8.83
N GLN A 150 -10.63 -14.11 -7.54
CA GLN A 150 -11.53 -13.32 -6.70
C GLN A 150 -11.07 -11.87 -6.53
N ALA A 151 -9.91 -11.49 -7.04
CA ALA A 151 -9.26 -10.22 -6.73
C ALA A 151 -10.16 -9.01 -6.95
N ALA A 152 -10.83 -8.89 -8.09
CA ALA A 152 -11.68 -7.75 -8.39
C ALA A 152 -12.87 -7.60 -7.43
N CYS A 153 -13.58 -8.70 -7.15
CA CYS A 153 -14.68 -8.74 -6.18
C CYS A 153 -14.18 -8.45 -4.75
N HIS A 154 -13.06 -9.04 -4.37
CA HIS A 154 -12.41 -8.79 -3.08
C HIS A 154 -12.03 -7.31 -2.92
N ASN A 155 -11.37 -6.72 -3.92
CA ASN A 155 -10.99 -5.31 -3.91
C ASN A 155 -12.21 -4.39 -3.78
N ALA A 156 -13.33 -4.71 -4.44
CA ALA A 156 -14.58 -3.97 -4.33
C ALA A 156 -15.31 -4.18 -2.98
N THR A 157 -14.89 -5.15 -2.17
CA THR A 157 -15.43 -5.44 -0.83
C THR A 157 -14.67 -4.71 0.27
N LEU A 158 -13.35 -4.60 0.13
CA LEU A 158 -12.45 -4.11 1.19
C LEU A 158 -12.75 -2.70 1.69
N PRO A 159 -13.11 -1.70 0.83
CA PRO A 159 -13.46 -0.36 1.30
C PRO A 159 -14.69 -0.29 2.21
N PHE A 160 -15.55 -1.30 2.19
CA PHE A 160 -16.74 -1.41 3.05
C PHE A 160 -16.50 -2.25 4.30
N THR A 161 -15.42 -2.98 4.37
CA THR A 161 -15.14 -3.96 5.44
C THR A 161 -13.81 -3.68 6.13
N ARG A 162 -12.72 -4.32 5.67
CA ARG A 162 -11.41 -4.25 6.30
C ARG A 162 -10.88 -2.82 6.44
N ASN A 163 -11.04 -1.99 5.43
CA ASN A 163 -10.44 -0.65 5.43
C ASN A 163 -11.23 0.40 6.25
N VAL A 164 -12.46 0.09 6.67
CA VAL A 164 -13.21 0.99 7.57
C VAL A 164 -12.76 0.91 9.03
N ILE A 165 -12.04 -0.15 9.41
CA ILE A 165 -11.55 -0.33 10.79
C ILE A 165 -10.14 0.23 11.00
N GLY A 166 -9.46 0.67 9.95
CA GLY A 166 -8.16 1.31 10.02
C GLY A 166 -7.28 1.12 8.79
N PRO A 167 -6.10 1.75 8.78
CA PRO A 167 -5.16 1.70 7.67
C PRO A 167 -4.87 0.28 7.20
N MET A 168 -4.72 0.11 5.89
CA MET A 168 -4.54 -1.19 5.25
C MET A 168 -3.42 -1.16 4.23
N ASP A 169 -2.33 -1.85 4.51
CA ASP A 169 -1.27 -2.06 3.54
C ASP A 169 -1.57 -3.29 2.69
N TYR A 170 -2.36 -3.08 1.65
CA TYR A 170 -2.76 -4.11 0.68
C TYR A 170 -1.64 -4.49 -0.27
N THR A 171 -0.52 -3.76 -0.29
CA THR A 171 0.53 -3.82 -1.33
C THR A 171 -0.03 -3.57 -2.74
N PRO A 172 -0.77 -2.47 -2.96
CA PRO A 172 -1.54 -2.24 -4.17
C PRO A 172 -0.69 -1.88 -5.38
N CYS A 173 -1.34 -1.92 -6.56
CA CYS A 173 -0.88 -1.30 -7.79
C CYS A 173 0.32 -2.00 -8.43
N ALA A 174 0.11 -3.20 -8.94
CA ALA A 174 1.06 -3.87 -9.83
C ALA A 174 0.59 -3.79 -11.29
N PHE A 175 1.52 -3.51 -12.21
CA PHE A 175 1.28 -3.42 -13.65
C PHE A 175 1.96 -4.55 -14.43
N SER A 176 2.72 -5.41 -13.78
CA SER A 176 3.35 -6.58 -14.37
C SER A 176 2.81 -7.89 -13.80
N ASP A 177 2.91 -8.95 -14.59
CA ASP A 177 2.58 -10.30 -14.15
C ASP A 177 3.80 -10.98 -13.52
N SER A 178 3.54 -11.88 -12.56
CA SER A 178 4.54 -12.74 -11.97
C SER A 178 4.07 -14.20 -11.98
N GLN A 179 3.63 -14.77 -10.84
CA GLN A 179 3.21 -16.17 -10.78
C GLN A 179 1.82 -16.39 -11.40
N HIS A 180 0.93 -15.42 -11.25
CA HIS A 180 -0.40 -15.44 -11.86
C HIS A 180 -0.64 -14.14 -12.61
N PRO A 181 -1.21 -14.19 -13.83
CA PRO A 181 -1.53 -13.00 -14.60
C PRO A 181 -2.63 -12.17 -13.92
N HIS A 182 -2.51 -10.85 -14.01
CA HIS A 182 -3.55 -9.94 -13.54
C HIS A 182 -4.86 -10.18 -14.29
N ILE A 183 -5.95 -10.22 -13.52
CA ILE A 183 -7.31 -10.24 -14.07
C ILE A 183 -7.95 -8.84 -14.07
N THR A 184 -7.33 -7.90 -13.36
CA THR A 184 -7.73 -6.50 -13.25
C THR A 184 -7.02 -5.65 -14.31
N THR A 185 -7.58 -4.50 -14.64
CA THR A 185 -6.96 -3.56 -15.57
C THR A 185 -5.96 -2.64 -14.85
N HIS A 186 -5.12 -1.93 -15.61
CA HIS A 186 -4.22 -0.91 -15.06
C HIS A 186 -4.98 0.23 -14.35
N GLY A 187 -6.17 0.61 -14.88
CA GLY A 187 -7.04 1.60 -14.22
C GLY A 187 -7.56 1.13 -12.88
N HIS A 188 -7.90 -0.17 -12.75
CA HIS A 188 -8.27 -0.79 -11.48
C HIS A 188 -7.10 -0.74 -10.49
N GLU A 189 -5.93 -1.22 -10.89
CA GLU A 189 -4.74 -1.25 -10.02
C GLU A 189 -4.36 0.15 -9.52
N LEU A 190 -4.38 1.16 -10.39
CA LEU A 190 -4.12 2.54 -9.98
C LEU A 190 -5.18 3.04 -8.99
N ALA A 191 -6.45 2.70 -9.19
CA ALA A 191 -7.56 3.12 -8.33
C ALA A 191 -7.41 2.61 -6.88
N LEU A 192 -6.80 1.43 -6.68
CA LEU A 192 -6.57 0.88 -5.34
C LEU A 192 -5.74 1.81 -4.45
N THR A 193 -4.79 2.55 -5.01
CA THR A 193 -3.94 3.49 -4.26
C THR A 193 -4.73 4.66 -3.65
N VAL A 194 -5.89 4.98 -4.20
CA VAL A 194 -6.80 6.01 -3.69
C VAL A 194 -7.93 5.39 -2.86
N LEU A 195 -8.45 4.23 -3.26
CA LEU A 195 -9.55 3.56 -2.56
C LEU A 195 -9.13 3.02 -1.20
N PHE A 196 -7.91 2.50 -1.09
CA PHE A 196 -7.41 1.95 0.15
C PHE A 196 -6.70 3.03 0.97
N GLU A 197 -7.23 3.29 2.17
CA GLU A 197 -6.62 4.21 3.11
C GLU A 197 -5.46 3.52 3.81
N SER A 198 -4.29 4.17 3.78
CA SER A 198 -3.10 3.72 4.48
C SER A 198 -2.11 4.87 4.62
N GLY A 199 -1.54 5.04 5.79
CA GLY A 199 -0.44 6.00 6.00
C GLY A 199 0.86 5.61 5.29
N LEU A 200 0.99 4.32 4.95
CA LEU A 200 2.06 3.75 4.16
C LEU A 200 1.49 2.65 3.27
N GLN A 201 1.71 2.73 1.96
CA GLN A 201 1.37 1.70 0.98
C GLN A 201 2.65 1.22 0.32
N HIS A 202 2.92 -0.07 0.36
CA HIS A 202 3.99 -0.65 -0.44
C HIS A 202 3.50 -0.91 -1.86
N LEU A 203 4.16 -0.28 -2.84
CA LEU A 203 3.93 -0.54 -4.27
C LEU A 203 4.79 -1.74 -4.68
N ALA A 204 4.19 -2.93 -4.62
CA ALA A 204 4.91 -4.20 -4.73
C ALA A 204 5.00 -4.71 -6.17
N ASP A 205 5.65 -3.94 -7.06
CA ASP A 205 5.94 -4.35 -8.42
C ASP A 205 7.38 -3.98 -8.81
N ARG A 206 7.84 -4.48 -9.94
CA ARG A 206 9.19 -4.22 -10.44
C ARG A 206 9.37 -2.74 -10.78
N PRO A 207 10.55 -2.16 -10.49
CA PRO A 207 10.85 -0.78 -10.85
C PRO A 207 10.62 -0.47 -12.34
N GLU A 208 10.95 -1.42 -13.23
CA GLU A 208 10.80 -1.30 -14.68
C GLU A 208 9.34 -1.16 -15.09
N SER A 209 8.45 -1.88 -14.42
CA SER A 209 7.00 -1.84 -14.66
C SER A 209 6.42 -0.45 -14.41
N PHE A 210 6.80 0.20 -13.30
CA PHE A 210 6.40 1.57 -13.00
C PHE A 210 7.02 2.60 -13.97
N LEU A 211 8.30 2.42 -14.31
CA LEU A 211 9.01 3.34 -15.19
C LEU A 211 8.59 3.22 -16.66
N ALA A 212 7.98 2.10 -17.04
CA ALA A 212 7.37 1.90 -18.36
C ALA A 212 5.99 2.57 -18.49
N GLN A 213 5.36 3.01 -17.40
CA GLN A 213 4.06 3.67 -17.46
C GLN A 213 4.14 5.06 -18.12
N PRO A 214 3.04 5.59 -18.68
CA PRO A 214 2.97 6.96 -19.17
C PRO A 214 3.46 7.98 -18.13
N LYS A 215 4.02 9.09 -18.60
CA LYS A 215 4.57 10.14 -17.71
C LYS A 215 3.54 10.67 -16.71
N GLU A 216 2.29 10.78 -17.13
CA GLU A 216 1.16 11.21 -16.31
C GLU A 216 0.92 10.25 -15.15
N VAL A 217 1.00 8.93 -15.41
CA VAL A 217 0.87 7.89 -14.36
C VAL A 217 2.07 7.92 -13.43
N GLN A 218 3.29 8.09 -13.95
CA GLN A 218 4.48 8.25 -13.10
C GLN A 218 4.37 9.49 -12.19
N GLN A 219 3.87 10.62 -12.73
CA GLN A 219 3.67 11.85 -11.97
C GLN A 219 2.56 11.74 -10.92
N PHE A 220 1.56 10.90 -11.16
CA PHE A 220 0.50 10.62 -10.21
C PHE A 220 1.04 10.13 -8.87
N PHE A 221 1.98 9.19 -8.86
CA PHE A 221 2.55 8.64 -7.62
C PHE A 221 3.22 9.71 -6.76
N GLY A 222 3.94 10.65 -7.37
CA GLY A 222 4.59 11.76 -6.66
C GLY A 222 3.63 12.82 -6.12
N GLN A 223 2.34 12.74 -6.46
CA GLN A 223 1.28 13.64 -5.99
C GLN A 223 0.27 12.95 -5.07
N LEU A 224 0.37 11.62 -4.95
CA LEU A 224 -0.56 10.83 -4.12
C LEU A 224 -0.34 11.16 -2.64
N PRO A 225 -1.36 11.65 -1.93
CA PRO A 225 -1.24 11.94 -0.50
C PRO A 225 -1.21 10.66 0.35
N ALA A 226 -0.47 10.69 1.45
CA ALA A 226 -0.50 9.63 2.47
C ALA A 226 -1.65 9.79 3.47
N ALA A 227 -2.30 10.96 3.51
CA ALA A 227 -3.41 11.25 4.40
C ALA A 227 -4.45 12.13 3.69
N TRP A 228 -5.69 12.02 4.13
CA TRP A 228 -6.84 12.67 3.52
C TRP A 228 -7.56 13.58 4.52
N ASP A 229 -7.87 14.82 4.09
CA ASP A 229 -8.68 15.75 4.89
C ASP A 229 -10.15 15.34 4.94
N GLU A 230 -10.62 14.66 3.89
CA GLU A 230 -12.02 14.28 3.75
C GLU A 230 -12.15 13.04 2.86
N THR A 231 -13.03 12.12 3.24
CA THR A 231 -13.44 10.98 2.42
C THR A 231 -14.94 10.94 2.30
N ARG A 232 -15.46 10.81 1.07
CA ARG A 232 -16.89 10.64 0.78
C ARG A 232 -17.14 9.37 -0.02
N PHE A 233 -18.07 8.59 0.43
CA PHE A 233 -18.68 7.54 -0.39
C PHE A 233 -19.51 8.17 -1.49
N VAL A 234 -19.30 7.75 -2.73
CA VAL A 234 -19.99 8.27 -3.90
C VAL A 234 -21.05 7.30 -4.39
N SER A 235 -20.66 6.06 -4.67
CA SER A 235 -21.57 5.00 -5.12
C SER A 235 -20.92 3.62 -5.03
N GLY A 236 -21.73 2.58 -5.15
CA GLY A 236 -21.27 1.18 -5.21
C GLY A 236 -21.97 0.28 -4.21
N TYR A 237 -21.59 -0.99 -4.23
CA TYR A 237 -22.05 -2.04 -3.32
C TYR A 237 -20.91 -3.06 -3.12
N PRO A 238 -20.74 -3.62 -1.91
CA PRO A 238 -19.67 -4.59 -1.63
C PRO A 238 -19.62 -5.74 -2.63
N GLY A 239 -18.43 -6.03 -3.14
CA GLY A 239 -18.18 -7.07 -4.13
C GLY A 239 -18.55 -6.69 -5.57
N GLU A 240 -19.38 -5.69 -5.77
CA GLU A 240 -19.82 -5.28 -7.11
C GLU A 240 -19.01 -4.10 -7.66
N SER A 241 -18.95 -3.02 -6.89
CA SER A 241 -18.22 -1.82 -7.28
C SER A 241 -18.08 -0.87 -6.08
N VAL A 242 -17.15 0.07 -6.17
CA VAL A 242 -17.02 1.15 -5.21
C VAL A 242 -16.48 2.39 -5.89
N VAL A 243 -17.01 3.54 -5.51
CA VAL A 243 -16.46 4.86 -5.87
C VAL A 243 -16.32 5.68 -4.60
N LEU A 244 -15.09 6.15 -4.34
CA LEU A 244 -14.79 7.10 -3.27
C LEU A 244 -14.25 8.40 -3.85
N ALA A 245 -14.55 9.50 -3.18
CA ALA A 245 -13.92 10.80 -3.41
C ALA A 245 -13.15 11.20 -2.15
N ARG A 246 -11.85 11.44 -2.29
CA ARG A 246 -10.94 11.80 -1.20
C ARG A 246 -10.32 13.16 -1.49
N ARG A 247 -10.19 14.01 -0.48
CA ARG A 247 -9.63 15.35 -0.63
C ARG A 247 -8.34 15.51 0.19
N CYS A 248 -7.37 16.16 -0.43
CA CYS A 248 -6.20 16.67 0.25
C CYS A 248 -5.98 18.14 -0.19
N GLY A 249 -6.02 19.06 0.76
CA GLY A 249 -6.03 20.49 0.47
C GLY A 249 -7.23 20.89 -0.40
N LYS A 250 -6.96 21.41 -1.58
CA LYS A 250 -7.99 21.78 -2.57
C LYS A 250 -8.22 20.73 -3.65
N THR A 251 -7.40 19.67 -3.69
CA THR A 251 -7.44 18.64 -4.72
C THR A 251 -8.32 17.46 -4.29
N TRP A 252 -9.24 17.06 -5.16
CA TRP A 252 -9.99 15.83 -5.02
C TRP A 252 -9.39 14.71 -5.86
N TYR A 253 -9.32 13.54 -5.28
CA TYR A 253 -8.97 12.28 -5.92
C TYR A 253 -10.23 11.41 -5.88
N VAL A 254 -10.78 11.10 -7.04
CA VAL A 254 -11.96 10.24 -7.16
C VAL A 254 -11.53 8.96 -7.82
N ALA A 255 -11.74 7.84 -7.15
CA ALA A 255 -11.39 6.54 -7.69
C ALA A 255 -12.59 5.61 -7.65
N GLY A 256 -12.69 4.77 -8.67
CA GLY A 256 -13.74 3.75 -8.75
C GLY A 256 -13.25 2.49 -9.41
N ILE A 257 -13.78 1.35 -8.95
CA ILE A 257 -13.51 0.04 -9.52
C ILE A 257 -14.79 -0.74 -9.75
N ASN A 258 -14.73 -1.59 -10.77
CA ASN A 258 -15.72 -2.60 -11.09
C ASN A 258 -15.20 -3.97 -10.59
N GLY A 259 -15.89 -4.59 -9.65
CA GLY A 259 -15.54 -5.90 -9.08
C GLY A 259 -16.13 -7.09 -9.85
N THR A 260 -16.83 -6.85 -10.97
CA THR A 260 -17.57 -7.87 -11.72
C THR A 260 -16.94 -8.19 -13.07
N ASP A 261 -17.36 -9.29 -13.69
CA ASP A 261 -16.90 -9.77 -14.99
C ASP A 261 -17.63 -9.13 -16.18
N GLU A 262 -18.52 -8.17 -15.91
CA GLU A 262 -19.29 -7.46 -16.92
C GLU A 262 -18.93 -5.98 -16.93
N THR A 263 -19.10 -5.30 -18.07
CA THR A 263 -18.99 -3.84 -18.15
C THR A 263 -20.04 -3.18 -17.25
N LYS A 264 -19.64 -2.21 -16.46
CA LYS A 264 -20.52 -1.54 -15.50
C LYS A 264 -20.42 -0.02 -15.60
N THR A 265 -21.56 0.64 -15.57
CA THR A 265 -21.63 2.11 -15.50
C THR A 265 -21.67 2.54 -14.02
N LEU A 266 -20.61 3.19 -13.57
CA LEU A 266 -20.49 3.69 -12.20
C LEU A 266 -21.07 5.10 -12.11
N SER A 267 -22.04 5.32 -11.21
CA SER A 267 -22.68 6.61 -11.00
C SER A 267 -21.79 7.56 -10.20
N LEU A 268 -21.76 8.84 -10.59
CA LEU A 268 -20.92 9.87 -9.99
C LEU A 268 -21.74 11.11 -9.54
N PRO A 269 -22.61 10.99 -8.52
CA PRO A 269 -23.43 12.09 -8.03
C PRO A 269 -22.62 13.09 -7.18
N MET A 270 -21.57 13.70 -7.76
CA MET A 270 -20.56 14.49 -7.06
C MET A 270 -20.79 16.01 -7.15
N LYS A 271 -21.98 16.51 -6.84
CA LYS A 271 -22.29 17.96 -6.83
C LYS A 271 -21.44 18.76 -5.83
N PHE A 272 -20.83 18.10 -4.86
CA PHE A 272 -19.98 18.69 -3.82
C PHE A 272 -18.55 18.95 -4.31
N VAL A 273 -18.10 18.28 -5.38
CA VAL A 273 -16.76 18.48 -5.94
C VAL A 273 -16.74 19.70 -6.83
N LYS A 274 -15.83 20.62 -6.55
CA LYS A 274 -15.58 21.81 -7.35
C LYS A 274 -14.13 21.80 -7.82
N GLY A 275 -13.91 22.07 -9.09
CA GLY A 275 -12.59 22.20 -9.71
C GLY A 275 -12.71 22.43 -11.20
N LYS A 276 -11.66 23.04 -11.79
CA LYS A 276 -11.64 23.43 -13.22
C LYS A 276 -10.69 22.59 -14.06
N GLN A 277 -9.72 21.95 -13.41
CA GLN A 277 -8.75 21.10 -14.08
C GLN A 277 -9.02 19.66 -13.66
N ILE A 278 -9.43 18.83 -14.61
CA ILE A 278 -9.80 17.44 -14.36
C ILE A 278 -8.96 16.55 -15.28
N VAL A 279 -8.21 15.64 -14.68
CA VAL A 279 -7.49 14.59 -15.38
C VAL A 279 -8.08 13.24 -15.01
N LEU A 280 -8.51 12.49 -15.99
CA LEU A 280 -9.05 11.13 -15.85
C LEU A 280 -8.01 10.12 -16.34
N PHE A 281 -7.72 9.14 -15.51
CA PHE A 281 -6.97 7.93 -15.81
C PHE A 281 -7.98 6.79 -15.80
N ALA A 282 -8.25 6.19 -16.94
CA ALA A 282 -9.24 5.14 -17.09
C ALA A 282 -8.71 3.97 -17.92
N ASP A 283 -9.48 2.91 -17.97
CA ASP A 283 -9.20 1.74 -18.76
C ASP A 283 -9.05 2.06 -20.26
N GLY A 284 -7.98 1.55 -20.88
CA GLY A 284 -7.66 1.70 -22.30
C GLY A 284 -6.90 0.49 -22.81
N GLU A 285 -5.89 0.73 -23.68
CA GLU A 285 -4.94 -0.28 -24.16
C GLU A 285 -3.49 0.16 -23.92
N PRO A 286 -2.95 0.11 -22.69
CA PRO A 286 -3.67 -0.18 -21.42
C PRO A 286 -4.35 1.04 -20.76
N TRP A 287 -4.12 2.26 -21.26
CA TRP A 287 -4.58 3.51 -20.67
C TRP A 287 -5.44 4.35 -21.60
N ASN A 288 -6.44 5.02 -21.00
CA ASN A 288 -7.13 6.18 -21.57
C ASN A 288 -6.94 7.36 -20.59
N ILE A 289 -6.02 8.27 -20.92
CA ILE A 289 -5.72 9.44 -20.08
C ILE A 289 -6.25 10.68 -20.79
N THR A 290 -7.22 11.35 -20.16
CA THR A 290 -7.91 12.48 -20.79
C THR A 290 -8.12 13.64 -19.83
N SER A 291 -8.10 14.87 -20.37
CA SER A 291 -8.52 16.07 -19.64
C SER A 291 -9.99 16.35 -19.89
N LEU A 292 -10.77 16.51 -18.82
CA LEU A 292 -12.21 16.75 -18.89
C LEU A 292 -12.53 18.19 -18.58
N LYS A 293 -13.56 18.74 -19.23
CA LYS A 293 -14.09 20.11 -18.96
C LYS A 293 -15.03 20.16 -17.76
N LYS A 294 -15.63 19.04 -17.40
CA LYS A 294 -16.55 18.90 -16.26
C LYS A 294 -16.52 17.47 -15.71
N VAL A 295 -16.89 17.32 -14.45
CA VAL A 295 -17.08 16.02 -13.83
C VAL A 295 -18.25 15.31 -14.54
N PRO A 296 -18.07 14.08 -15.05
CA PRO A 296 -19.16 13.32 -15.66
C PRO A 296 -20.15 12.86 -14.58
N SER A 297 -21.40 12.60 -14.97
CA SER A 297 -22.40 12.03 -14.07
C SER A 297 -22.24 10.53 -13.84
N SER A 298 -21.51 9.87 -14.72
CA SER A 298 -21.17 8.45 -14.65
C SER A 298 -19.95 8.14 -15.52
N LEU A 299 -19.30 7.01 -15.26
CA LEU A 299 -18.23 6.45 -16.09
C LEU A 299 -18.49 4.98 -16.34
N GLU A 300 -18.25 4.56 -17.56
CA GLU A 300 -18.23 3.13 -17.90
C GLU A 300 -16.86 2.54 -17.54
N CYS A 301 -16.87 1.42 -16.83
CA CYS A 301 -15.69 0.63 -16.50
C CYS A 301 -15.76 -0.73 -17.17
N LYS A 302 -14.67 -1.16 -17.79
CA LYS A 302 -14.51 -2.51 -18.34
C LYS A 302 -14.77 -3.58 -17.27
N PRO A 303 -15.00 -4.84 -17.63
CA PRO A 303 -14.95 -5.94 -16.67
C PRO A 303 -13.68 -5.88 -15.83
N ARG A 304 -13.83 -5.94 -14.50
CA ARG A 304 -12.72 -5.84 -13.52
C ARG A 304 -11.85 -4.59 -13.69
N GLY A 305 -12.41 -3.54 -14.26
CA GLY A 305 -11.75 -2.30 -14.60
C GLY A 305 -11.87 -1.22 -13.52
N GLY A 306 -11.28 -0.05 -13.80
CA GLY A 306 -11.35 1.07 -12.88
C GLY A 306 -10.85 2.39 -13.46
N PHE A 307 -10.90 3.41 -12.60
CA PHE A 307 -10.43 4.75 -12.95
C PHE A 307 -9.95 5.53 -11.74
N VAL A 308 -9.11 6.53 -12.01
CA VAL A 308 -8.81 7.62 -11.08
C VAL A 308 -9.07 8.95 -11.78
N MET A 309 -9.66 9.90 -11.07
CA MET A 309 -9.87 11.27 -11.54
C MET A 309 -9.27 12.25 -10.53
N ILE A 310 -8.38 13.13 -10.98
CA ILE A 310 -7.80 14.21 -10.18
C ILE A 310 -8.51 15.51 -10.57
N ILE A 311 -9.01 16.23 -9.58
CA ILE A 311 -9.78 17.48 -9.77
C ILE A 311 -9.13 18.58 -8.93
N LYS A 312 -8.58 19.61 -9.62
CA LYS A 312 -7.90 20.77 -9.03
C LYS A 312 -8.67 22.06 -9.25
#